data_9c59bd682c71344c5dfce22b2f4eb33b
#
_entry.id   9c59bd682c71344c5dfce22b2f4eb33b
#
_cell.length_a   1.000
_cell.length_b   1.000
_cell.length_c   1.000
_cell.angle_alpha   90.00
_cell.angle_beta   90.00
_cell.angle_gamma   90.00
#
_symmetry.space_group_name_H-M   'P 1'
#
loop_
_entity.id
_entity.type
_entity.pdbx_description
1 polymer ?
#
loop_
_entity_poly.entity_id
_entity_poly.type
_entity_poly.pdbx_seq_one_letter_code
_entity_poly.pdbx_strand_id
1 'polypeptide(L)'
;MKKRVLILCTGNSARSQMAEGLWRHEAGGRFDVFSAGTKPTKVRPEAIAVMKELGIDISGHRLKSVDEFLGQEFDYVITVCDHANEICPVFPGKTQRLHWPFEDPTDEASFRQIRDQIRARIHSFVA
;
A
#
# COMPACT_ATOMS: atom_id res chain seq x y z
N MET A 1 20.88 -6.15 -1.35
CA MET A 1 19.89 -5.64 -2.32
C MET A 1 18.55 -5.50 -1.64
N LYS A 2 17.84 -4.42 -1.96
CA LYS A 2 16.50 -4.22 -1.46
C LYS A 2 15.51 -5.11 -2.20
N LYS A 3 14.57 -5.67 -1.48
CA LYS A 3 13.44 -6.37 -2.09
C LYS A 3 12.40 -5.35 -2.54
N ARG A 4 11.75 -5.64 -3.65
CA ARG A 4 10.74 -4.75 -4.23
C ARG A 4 9.35 -5.22 -3.85
N VAL A 5 8.55 -4.31 -3.32
CA VAL A 5 7.17 -4.57 -2.87
C VAL A 5 6.21 -3.62 -3.59
N LEU A 6 5.17 -4.17 -4.19
CA LEU A 6 4.09 -3.40 -4.79
C LEU A 6 2.80 -3.66 -4.01
N ILE A 7 2.18 -2.60 -3.51
CA ILE A 7 0.95 -2.67 -2.74
C ILE A 7 -0.20 -2.16 -3.61
N LEU A 8 -1.20 -3.00 -3.83
CA LEU A 8 -2.32 -2.71 -4.72
C LEU A 8 -3.63 -2.54 -3.97
N CYS A 9 -4.39 -1.54 -4.37
CA CYS A 9 -5.73 -1.25 -3.90
C CYS A 9 -6.52 -0.72 -5.10
N THR A 10 -7.80 -0.43 -4.96
CA THR A 10 -8.60 0.06 -6.10
C THR A 10 -8.23 1.50 -6.45
N GLY A 11 -8.39 2.42 -5.50
CA GLY A 11 -8.25 3.86 -5.76
C GLY A 11 -6.84 4.41 -5.58
N ASN A 12 -5.93 3.65 -4.97
CA ASN A 12 -4.63 4.15 -4.52
C ASN A 12 -4.80 5.43 -3.67
N SER A 13 -5.90 5.49 -2.92
CA SER A 13 -6.30 6.72 -2.22
C SER A 13 -6.09 6.67 -0.72
N ALA A 14 -6.26 5.51 -0.10
CA ALA A 14 -6.19 5.38 1.35
C ALA A 14 -5.31 4.21 1.78
N ARG A 15 -5.83 2.97 1.72
CA ARG A 15 -5.16 1.78 2.28
C ARG A 15 -3.77 1.56 1.70
N SER A 16 -3.61 1.57 0.38
CA SER A 16 -2.30 1.35 -0.24
C SER A 16 -1.34 2.51 -0.03
N GLN A 17 -1.84 3.75 0.02
CA GLN A 17 -1.00 4.92 0.30
C GLN A 17 -0.49 4.91 1.74
N MET A 18 -1.35 4.58 2.69
CA MET A 18 -0.93 4.43 4.08
C MET A 18 0.07 3.29 4.24
N ALA A 19 -0.17 2.17 3.58
CA ALA A 19 0.75 1.03 3.63
C ALA A 19 2.12 1.40 3.04
N GLU A 20 2.17 2.12 1.94
CA GLU A 20 3.43 2.58 1.35
C GLU A 20 4.20 3.46 2.34
N GLY A 21 3.53 4.45 2.94
CA GLY A 21 4.17 5.35 3.90
C GLY A 21 4.66 4.63 5.15
N LEU A 22 3.84 3.74 5.70
CA LEU A 22 4.21 2.96 6.89
C LEU A 22 5.40 2.04 6.61
N TRP A 23 5.38 1.34 5.48
CA TRP A 23 6.44 0.41 5.13
C TRP A 23 7.78 1.12 4.93
N ARG A 24 7.77 2.25 4.23
CA ARG A 24 9.00 3.06 4.06
C ARG A 24 9.54 3.53 5.39
N HIS A 25 8.65 3.96 6.27
CA HIS A 25 9.04 4.44 7.60
C HIS A 25 9.65 3.31 8.44
N GLU A 26 9.04 2.12 8.39
CA GLU A 26 9.44 0.99 9.23
C GLU A 26 10.64 0.22 8.66
N ALA A 27 10.72 0.07 7.34
CA ALA A 27 11.69 -0.82 6.72
C ALA A 27 12.19 -0.32 5.36
N GLY A 28 12.21 0.99 5.14
CA GLY A 28 12.65 1.58 3.87
C GLY A 28 14.11 1.29 3.52
N GLY A 29 14.93 0.94 4.52
CA GLY A 29 16.31 0.54 4.28
C GLY A 29 16.47 -0.85 3.66
N ARG A 30 15.44 -1.70 3.78
CA ARG A 30 15.47 -3.09 3.30
C ARG A 30 14.55 -3.35 2.11
N PHE A 31 13.62 -2.45 1.85
CA PHE A 31 12.61 -2.61 0.79
C PHE A 31 12.49 -1.35 -0.06
N ASP A 32 12.31 -1.54 -1.36
CA ASP A 32 11.82 -0.51 -2.25
C ASP A 32 10.31 -0.70 -2.35
N VAL A 33 9.55 0.27 -1.87
CA VAL A 33 8.10 0.15 -1.69
C VAL A 33 7.36 1.04 -2.68
N PHE A 34 6.38 0.43 -3.34
CA PHE A 34 5.53 1.12 -4.33
C PHE A 34 4.08 0.80 -4.02
N SER A 35 3.18 1.73 -4.35
CA SER A 35 1.75 1.46 -4.29
C SER A 35 1.10 1.90 -5.59
N ALA A 36 -0.02 1.28 -5.92
CA ALA A 36 -0.77 1.62 -7.13
C ALA A 36 -2.24 1.24 -6.97
N GLY A 37 -3.08 1.77 -7.86
CA GLY A 37 -4.48 1.44 -7.90
C GLY A 37 -4.87 0.90 -9.26
N THR A 38 -5.90 0.07 -9.28
CA THR A 38 -6.49 -0.42 -10.53
C THR A 38 -7.34 0.65 -11.20
N LYS A 39 -7.92 1.56 -10.39
CA LYS A 39 -8.65 2.76 -10.85
C LYS A 39 -8.29 3.93 -9.94
N PRO A 40 -7.12 4.57 -10.13
CA PRO A 40 -6.69 5.65 -9.25
C PRO A 40 -7.68 6.81 -9.19
N THR A 41 -7.94 7.32 -7.99
CA THR A 41 -8.83 8.45 -7.77
C THR A 41 -8.08 9.66 -7.19
N LYS A 42 -7.91 9.72 -5.87
CA LYS A 42 -7.11 10.75 -5.21
C LYS A 42 -6.70 10.28 -3.82
N VAL A 43 -5.59 10.81 -3.30
CA VAL A 43 -5.17 10.52 -1.92
C VAL A 43 -6.16 11.20 -0.97
N ARG A 44 -6.75 10.41 -0.06
CA ARG A 44 -7.78 10.92 0.87
C ARG A 44 -7.13 11.83 1.92
N PRO A 45 -7.74 13.01 2.18
CA PRO A 45 -7.22 13.91 3.24
C PRO A 45 -7.17 13.25 4.61
N GLU A 46 -8.12 12.37 4.92
CA GLU A 46 -8.14 11.64 6.20
C GLU A 46 -6.91 10.73 6.32
N ALA A 47 -6.47 10.10 5.23
CA ALA A 47 -5.26 9.28 5.24
C ALA A 47 -4.04 10.14 5.56
N ILE A 48 -3.93 11.31 4.94
CA ILE A 48 -2.82 12.25 5.19
C ILE A 48 -2.83 12.66 6.66
N ALA A 49 -4.00 12.98 7.21
CA ALA A 49 -4.12 13.45 8.59
C ALA A 49 -3.71 12.38 9.61
N VAL A 50 -4.20 11.13 9.46
CA VAL A 50 -3.88 10.08 10.43
C VAL A 50 -2.44 9.61 10.32
N MET A 51 -1.83 9.70 9.14
CA MET A 51 -0.40 9.37 8.97
C MET A 51 0.47 10.44 9.64
N LYS A 52 0.07 11.71 9.55
CA LYS A 52 0.78 12.81 10.17
C LYS A 52 0.84 12.64 11.69
N GLU A 53 -0.16 12.03 12.30
CA GLU A 53 -0.16 11.72 13.74
C GLU A 53 1.03 10.85 14.14
N LEU A 54 1.55 10.05 13.22
CA LEU A 54 2.74 9.21 13.45
C LEU A 54 4.03 9.86 12.96
N GLY A 55 3.97 11.12 12.54
CA GLY A 55 5.12 11.82 11.99
C GLY A 55 5.45 11.39 10.56
N ILE A 56 4.50 10.77 9.85
CA ILE A 56 4.69 10.31 8.48
C ILE A 56 3.90 11.20 7.52
N ASP A 57 4.60 11.88 6.61
CA ASP A 57 3.97 12.78 5.64
C ASP A 57 3.78 12.06 4.31
N ILE A 58 2.53 11.80 3.94
CA ILE A 58 2.18 11.24 2.63
C ILE A 58 1.52 12.26 1.71
N SER A 59 1.52 13.54 2.08
CA SER A 59 0.91 14.60 1.27
C SER A 59 1.58 14.76 -0.10
N GLY A 60 2.85 14.39 -0.20
CA GLY A 60 3.59 14.43 -1.46
C GLY A 60 3.48 13.14 -2.28
N HIS A 61 2.75 12.15 -1.82
CA HIS A 61 2.57 10.90 -2.55
C HIS A 61 1.77 11.13 -3.82
N ARG A 62 2.22 10.51 -4.90
CA ARG A 62 1.57 10.57 -6.21
C ARG A 62 0.59 9.42 -6.35
N LEU A 63 -0.55 9.67 -6.99
CA LEU A 63 -1.44 8.60 -7.43
C LEU A 63 -0.80 7.85 -8.57
N LYS A 64 -0.89 6.53 -8.55
CA LYS A 64 -0.27 5.69 -9.56
C LYS A 64 -1.26 4.62 -10.02
N SER A 65 -1.30 4.40 -11.32
CA SER A 65 -2.02 3.26 -11.89
C SER A 65 -1.12 2.03 -11.86
N VAL A 66 -1.71 0.86 -11.66
CA VAL A 66 -1.00 -0.42 -11.77
C VAL A 66 -0.35 -0.57 -13.15
N ASP A 67 -0.90 0.08 -14.16
CA ASP A 67 -0.35 0.05 -15.53
C ASP A 67 1.08 0.56 -15.60
N GLU A 68 1.49 1.47 -14.70
CA GLU A 68 2.86 1.97 -14.64
C GLU A 68 3.87 0.88 -14.27
N PHE A 69 3.41 -0.18 -13.65
CA PHE A 69 4.27 -1.23 -13.10
C PHE A 69 4.21 -2.54 -13.88
N LEU A 70 3.37 -2.62 -14.92
CA LEU A 70 3.27 -3.82 -15.74
C LEU A 70 4.61 -4.11 -16.41
N GLY A 71 5.01 -5.38 -16.42
CA GLY A 71 6.28 -5.80 -16.98
C GLY A 71 7.46 -5.67 -16.04
N GLN A 72 7.28 -5.08 -14.85
CA GLN A 72 8.34 -4.99 -13.85
C GLN A 72 8.30 -6.18 -12.91
N GLU A 73 9.46 -6.57 -12.40
CA GLU A 73 9.57 -7.66 -11.43
C GLU A 73 9.47 -7.13 -10.01
N PHE A 74 8.68 -7.82 -9.17
CA PHE A 74 8.56 -7.54 -7.75
C PHE A 74 8.77 -8.83 -6.96
N ASP A 75 9.38 -8.72 -5.80
CA ASP A 75 9.50 -9.86 -4.88
C ASP A 75 8.15 -10.17 -4.25
N TYR A 76 7.39 -9.13 -3.93
CA TYR A 76 6.05 -9.27 -3.34
C TYR A 76 5.07 -8.33 -4.02
N VAL A 77 3.88 -8.84 -4.29
CA VAL A 77 2.72 -8.04 -4.71
C VAL A 77 1.62 -8.28 -3.69
N ILE A 78 1.23 -7.25 -2.97
CA ILE A 78 0.29 -7.34 -1.85
C ILE A 78 -0.97 -6.56 -2.20
N THR A 79 -2.10 -7.26 -2.28
CA THR A 79 -3.40 -6.62 -2.47
C THR A 79 -4.04 -6.36 -1.11
N VAL A 80 -4.57 -5.15 -0.91
CA VAL A 80 -5.14 -4.73 0.37
C VAL A 80 -6.65 -4.49 0.29
N CYS A 81 -7.27 -4.81 -0.84
CA CYS A 81 -8.71 -4.86 -0.98
C CYS A 81 -9.10 -6.02 -1.90
N ASP A 82 -10.33 -6.53 -1.75
CA ASP A 82 -10.76 -7.72 -2.50
C ASP A 82 -10.82 -7.47 -3.99
N HIS A 83 -11.31 -6.31 -4.41
CA HIS A 83 -11.40 -5.97 -5.83
C HIS A 83 -10.03 -5.99 -6.52
N ALA A 84 -9.00 -5.40 -5.89
CA ALA A 84 -7.64 -5.42 -6.44
C ALA A 84 -7.10 -6.85 -6.53
N ASN A 85 -7.47 -7.72 -5.58
CA ASN A 85 -7.05 -9.11 -5.61
C ASN A 85 -7.69 -9.87 -6.79
N GLU A 86 -8.95 -9.59 -7.09
CA GLU A 86 -9.68 -10.25 -8.18
C GLU A 86 -9.10 -9.92 -9.56
N ILE A 87 -8.64 -8.69 -9.75
CA ILE A 87 -8.17 -8.22 -11.06
C ILE A 87 -6.66 -7.95 -11.08
N CYS A 88 -5.93 -8.47 -10.10
CA CYS A 88 -4.49 -8.27 -10.01
C CYS A 88 -3.78 -8.88 -11.23
N PRO A 89 -3.00 -8.09 -11.99
CA PRO A 89 -2.30 -8.62 -13.16
C PRO A 89 -1.18 -9.57 -12.76
N VAL A 90 -0.71 -10.34 -13.72
CA VAL A 90 0.45 -11.22 -13.54
C VAL A 90 1.71 -10.40 -13.79
N PHE A 91 2.64 -10.46 -12.85
CA PHE A 91 3.94 -9.80 -12.97
C PHE A 91 5.02 -10.83 -13.31
N PRO A 92 6.04 -10.45 -14.12
CA PRO A 92 7.09 -11.40 -14.51
C PRO A 92 7.98 -11.78 -13.32
N GLY A 93 8.68 -12.91 -13.47
CA GLY A 93 9.61 -13.38 -12.46
C GLY A 93 8.95 -14.20 -11.36
N LYS A 94 9.69 -14.40 -10.28
CA LYS A 94 9.21 -15.17 -9.12
C LYS A 94 8.59 -14.23 -8.09
N THR A 95 7.37 -13.80 -8.35
CA THR A 95 6.64 -12.89 -7.47
C THR A 95 5.80 -13.67 -6.50
N GLN A 96 5.92 -13.36 -5.20
CA GLN A 96 5.02 -13.90 -4.20
C GLN A 96 3.83 -12.96 -4.05
N ARG A 97 2.63 -13.48 -4.32
CA ARG A 97 1.39 -12.72 -4.18
C ARG A 97 0.79 -12.97 -2.81
N LEU A 98 0.44 -11.87 -2.12
CA LEU A 98 -0.16 -11.91 -0.81
C LEU A 98 -1.45 -11.08 -0.85
N HIS A 99 -2.44 -11.49 -0.06
CA HIS A 99 -3.68 -10.74 0.07
C HIS A 99 -3.90 -10.39 1.54
N TRP A 100 -3.84 -9.09 1.84
CA TRP A 100 -4.08 -8.55 3.17
C TRP A 100 -5.34 -7.69 3.13
N PRO A 101 -6.51 -8.28 3.27
CA PRO A 101 -7.76 -7.49 3.19
C PRO A 101 -7.92 -6.59 4.41
N PHE A 102 -8.13 -5.30 4.15
CA PHE A 102 -8.47 -4.31 5.17
C PHE A 102 -9.79 -3.68 4.78
N GLU A 103 -10.63 -3.36 5.76
CA GLU A 103 -11.87 -2.65 5.50
C GLU A 103 -11.59 -1.27 4.92
N ASP A 104 -12.51 -0.80 4.07
CA ASP A 104 -12.41 0.54 3.51
C ASP A 104 -12.80 1.55 4.59
N PRO A 105 -11.87 2.40 5.05
CA PRO A 105 -12.19 3.36 6.09
C PRO A 105 -13.11 4.46 5.57
N THR A 106 -14.02 4.94 6.44
CA THR A 106 -15.04 5.91 6.07
C THR A 106 -14.94 7.23 6.82
N ASP A 107 -14.43 7.22 8.04
CA ASP A 107 -14.26 8.42 8.87
C ASP A 107 -12.87 8.42 9.50
N GLU A 108 -12.52 9.53 10.16
CA GLU A 108 -11.18 9.67 10.74
C GLU A 108 -10.85 8.57 11.75
N ALA A 109 -11.82 8.17 12.57
CA ALA A 109 -11.61 7.11 13.55
C ALA A 109 -11.32 5.76 12.86
N SER A 110 -12.06 5.41 11.81
CA SER A 110 -11.81 4.18 11.07
C SER A 110 -10.51 4.23 10.27
N PHE A 111 -10.15 5.39 9.73
CA PHE A 111 -8.84 5.58 9.11
C PHE A 111 -7.71 5.28 10.08
N ARG A 112 -7.84 5.75 11.32
CA ARG A 112 -6.83 5.51 12.36
C ARG A 112 -6.75 4.02 12.73
N GLN A 113 -7.90 3.35 12.83
CA GLN A 113 -7.93 1.90 13.09
C GLN A 113 -7.28 1.11 11.97
N ILE A 114 -7.62 1.41 10.74
CA ILE A 114 -7.05 0.70 9.57
C ILE A 114 -5.54 0.98 9.46
N ARG A 115 -5.13 2.23 9.69
CA ARG A 115 -3.70 2.57 9.75
C ARG A 115 -2.95 1.67 10.74
N ASP A 116 -3.51 1.51 11.93
CA ASP A 116 -2.87 0.72 12.98
C ASP A 116 -2.85 -0.77 12.64
N GLN A 117 -3.90 -1.28 12.00
CA GLN A 117 -3.96 -2.67 11.52
C GLN A 117 -2.90 -2.92 10.44
N ILE A 118 -2.78 -2.00 9.49
CA ILE A 118 -1.78 -2.10 8.42
C ILE A 118 -0.37 -2.10 9.02
N ARG A 119 -0.13 -1.19 9.97
CA ARG A 119 1.17 -1.09 10.66
C ARG A 119 1.54 -2.39 11.36
N ALA A 120 0.61 -2.98 12.10
CA ALA A 120 0.83 -4.24 12.79
C ALA A 120 1.14 -5.38 11.82
N ARG A 121 0.44 -5.41 10.68
CA ARG A 121 0.66 -6.44 9.67
C ARG A 121 2.05 -6.32 9.04
N ILE A 122 2.48 -5.10 8.75
CA ILE A 122 3.82 -4.83 8.19
C ILE A 122 4.89 -5.25 9.22
N HIS A 123 4.75 -4.86 10.48
CA HIS A 123 5.67 -5.25 11.54
C HIS A 123 5.86 -6.76 11.61
N SER A 124 4.75 -7.50 11.57
CA SER A 124 4.78 -8.96 11.62
C SER A 124 5.49 -9.53 10.39
N PHE A 125 5.30 -8.94 9.23
CA PHE A 125 5.87 -9.44 7.97
C PHE A 125 7.38 -9.19 7.89
N VAL A 126 7.84 -8.01 8.31
CA VAL A 126 9.25 -7.61 8.17
C VAL A 126 10.13 -8.03 9.35
N ALA A 127 9.52 -8.55 10.41
CA ALA A 127 10.25 -9.00 11.61
C ALA A 127 11.16 -10.19 11.32
#